data_b8a84eaf0b890859e6e0039417b9ab91
#
_entry.id   b8a84eaf0b890859e6e0039417b9ab91
#
_cell.length_a   1.000
_cell.length_b   1.000
_cell.length_c   1.000
_cell.angle_alpha   90.00
_cell.angle_beta   90.00
_cell.angle_gamma   90.00
#
_symmetry.space_group_name_H-M   'P 1'
#
loop_
_entity.id
_entity.type
_entity.pdbx_description
1 polymer ?
#
loop_
_entity_poly.entity_id
_entity_poly.type
_entity_poly.pdbx_seq_one_letter_code
_entity_poly.pdbx_strand_id
1 'polypeptide(L)' 'MTVKIALKVEEAAEYTGIGRNTMRDLVKARKLPILYVGRKHLIRIDALNDFLKLNEGIDLRDIDSVKAVR' A
#
# COMPACT_ATOMS: atom_id res chain seq x y z
N MET A 1 8.25 19.86 12.11
CA MET A 1 7.67 18.53 11.90
C MET A 1 7.80 18.16 10.43
N THR A 2 8.31 16.98 10.15
CA THR A 2 8.49 16.52 8.77
C THR A 2 7.27 15.72 8.32
N VAL A 3 6.69 16.10 7.20
CA VAL A 3 5.59 15.37 6.59
C VAL A 3 6.19 14.43 5.55
N LYS A 4 5.95 13.14 5.72
CA LYS A 4 6.42 12.14 4.76
C LYS A 4 5.42 12.01 3.63
N ILE A 5 5.90 12.00 2.39
CA ILE A 5 5.07 11.78 1.21
C ILE A 5 5.18 10.32 0.72
N ALA A 6 6.08 9.56 1.32
CA ALA A 6 6.22 8.13 1.05
C ALA A 6 6.47 7.41 2.36
N LEU A 7 5.91 6.22 2.50
CA LEU A 7 5.92 5.45 3.74
C LEU A 7 6.53 4.07 3.53
N LYS A 8 7.20 3.55 4.55
CA LYS A 8 7.59 2.15 4.58
C LYS A 8 6.34 1.29 4.66
N VAL A 9 6.46 0.00 4.36
CA VAL A 9 5.33 -0.93 4.39
C VAL A 9 4.63 -0.92 5.76
N GLU A 10 5.39 -0.96 6.85
CA GLU A 10 4.83 -0.95 8.20
C GLU A 10 4.12 0.37 8.51
N GLU A 11 4.71 1.48 8.08
CA GLU A 11 4.09 2.80 8.25
C GLU A 11 2.80 2.92 7.43
N ALA A 12 2.81 2.36 6.21
CA ALA A 12 1.62 2.36 5.36
C ALA A 12 0.50 1.52 5.97
N ALA A 13 0.85 0.39 6.58
CA ALA A 13 -0.12 -0.46 7.28
C ALA A 13 -0.79 0.31 8.42
N GLU A 14 -0.01 1.07 9.16
CA GLU A 14 -0.50 1.90 10.27
C GLU A 14 -1.36 3.06 9.77
N TYR A 15 -0.88 3.75 8.74
CA TYR A 15 -1.57 4.90 8.14
C TYR A 15 -2.95 4.53 7.61
N THR A 16 -3.06 3.36 6.98
CA THR A 16 -4.29 2.92 6.33
C THR A 16 -5.21 2.12 7.26
N GLY A 17 -4.68 1.62 8.38
CA GLY A 17 -5.40 0.69 9.23
C GLY A 17 -5.44 -0.73 8.70
N ILE A 18 -4.76 -1.01 7.60
CA ILE A 18 -4.62 -2.37 7.06
C ILE A 18 -3.53 -3.08 7.86
N GLY A 19 -3.73 -4.32 8.22
CA GLY A 19 -2.74 -5.08 8.97
C GLY A 19 -1.44 -5.23 8.20
N ARG A 20 -0.31 -5.38 8.92
CA ARG A 20 1.01 -5.50 8.28
C ARG A 20 1.10 -6.67 7.32
N ASN A 21 0.54 -7.81 7.69
CA ASN A 21 0.60 -9.00 6.82
C ASN A 21 -0.17 -8.78 5.53
N THR A 22 -1.35 -8.19 5.62
CA THR A 22 -2.15 -7.86 4.45
C THR A 22 -1.44 -6.84 3.57
N MET A 23 -0.84 -5.82 4.17
CA MET A 23 -0.09 -4.81 3.41
C MET A 23 1.09 -5.44 2.68
N ARG A 24 1.82 -6.35 3.33
CA ARG A 24 2.93 -7.07 2.69
C ARG A 24 2.46 -7.92 1.52
N ASP A 25 1.33 -8.59 1.67
CA ASP A 25 0.75 -9.40 0.61
C ASP A 25 0.36 -8.54 -0.60
N LEU A 26 -0.20 -7.36 -0.36
CA LEU A 26 -0.55 -6.41 -1.42
C LEU A 26 0.70 -5.93 -2.17
N VAL A 27 1.77 -5.67 -1.46
CA VAL A 27 3.05 -5.27 -2.05
C VAL A 27 3.64 -6.40 -2.88
N LYS A 28 3.64 -7.63 -2.35
CA LYS A 28 4.14 -8.80 -3.07
C LYS A 28 3.34 -9.08 -4.35
N ALA A 29 2.04 -8.87 -4.29
CA ALA A 29 1.15 -9.08 -5.44
C ALA A 29 1.21 -7.92 -6.43
N ARG A 30 2.03 -6.91 -6.17
CA ARG A 30 2.20 -5.72 -7.01
C ARG A 30 0.91 -4.95 -7.24
N LYS A 31 0.09 -4.88 -6.21
CA LYS A 31 -1.17 -4.12 -6.26
C LYS A 31 -0.96 -2.64 -6.02
N LEU A 32 0.22 -2.25 -5.54
CA LEU A 32 0.61 -0.86 -5.27
C LEU A 32 1.94 -0.56 -5.95
N PRO A 33 2.12 0.65 -6.49
CA PRO A 33 3.41 1.05 -7.03
C PRO A 33 4.41 1.24 -5.89
N ILE A 34 5.59 0.66 -6.04
CA ILE A 34 6.61 0.66 -5.00
C ILE A 34 7.82 1.46 -5.47
N LEU A 35 8.34 2.33 -4.60
CA LEU A 35 9.61 3.01 -4.82
C LEU A 35 10.70 2.22 -4.13
N TYR A 36 11.75 1.91 -4.85
CA TYR A 36 12.90 1.20 -4.33
C TYR A 36 14.03 2.19 -4.07
N VAL A 37 14.46 2.27 -2.81
CA VAL A 37 15.60 3.11 -2.43
C VAL A 37 16.60 2.20 -1.75
N GLY A 38 17.51 1.61 -2.53
CA GLY A 38 18.36 0.53 -2.06
C GLY A 38 17.50 -0.65 -1.63
N ARG A 39 17.55 -1.01 -0.35
CA ARG A 39 16.76 -2.10 0.22
C ARG A 39 15.41 -1.64 0.76
N LYS A 40 15.16 -0.33 0.77
CA LYS A 40 13.91 0.22 1.27
C LYS A 40 12.84 0.14 0.21
N HIS A 41 11.66 -0.27 0.62
CA HIS A 41 10.47 -0.26 -0.22
C HIS A 41 9.53 0.80 0.34
N LEU A 42 9.23 1.82 -0.45
CA LEU A 42 8.38 2.92 -0.04
C LEU A 42 7.13 2.98 -0.90
N ILE A 43 6.03 3.38 -0.28
CA ILE A 43 4.73 3.55 -0.96
C ILE A 43 4.34 5.01 -0.83
N ARG A 44 4.05 5.66 -1.95
CA ARG A 44 3.61 7.07 -1.91
C ARG A 44 2.22 7.16 -1.30
N ILE A 45 2.00 8.22 -0.52
CA ILE A 45 0.71 8.45 0.14
C ILE A 45 -0.40 8.64 -0.88
N ASP A 46 -0.15 9.37 -1.97
CA ASP A 46 -1.14 9.56 -3.01
C ASP A 46 -1.55 8.23 -3.66
N ALA A 47 -0.59 7.34 -3.89
CA ALA A 47 -0.87 6.01 -4.41
C ALA A 47 -1.71 5.19 -3.43
N LEU A 48 -1.43 5.29 -2.12
CA LEU A 48 -2.24 4.63 -1.09
C LEU A 48 -3.68 5.14 -1.11
N ASN A 49 -3.86 6.45 -1.18
CA ASN A 49 -5.18 7.04 -1.20
C ASN A 49 -5.98 6.60 -2.43
N ASP A 50 -5.33 6.57 -3.60
CA ASP A 50 -5.96 6.09 -4.84
C ASP A 50 -6.31 4.62 -4.74
N PHE A 51 -5.43 3.82 -4.14
CA PHE A 51 -5.66 2.39 -3.94
C PHE A 51 -6.88 2.13 -3.06
N LEU A 52 -6.98 2.84 -1.95
CA LEU A 52 -8.11 2.69 -1.04
C LEU A 52 -9.42 3.06 -1.71
N LYS A 53 -9.41 4.15 -2.46
CA LYS A 53 -10.57 4.63 -3.18
C LYS A 53 -11.01 3.64 -4.27
N LEU A 54 -10.06 3.11 -5.01
CA LEU A 54 -10.32 2.16 -6.10
C LEU A 54 -10.90 0.84 -5.58
N ASN A 55 -10.53 0.44 -4.37
CA ASN A 55 -10.88 -0.86 -3.82
C ASN A 55 -11.97 -0.80 -2.75
N GLU A 56 -12.72 0.29 -2.68
CA GLU A 56 -13.86 0.36 -1.76
C GLU A 56 -14.83 -0.77 -2.05
N GLY A 57 -15.28 -1.45 -1.00
CA GLY A 57 -16.20 -2.57 -1.11
C GLY A 57 -15.55 -3.90 -1.44
N ILE A 58 -14.23 -3.93 -1.64
CA ILE A 58 -13.48 -5.15 -1.94
C ILE A 58 -12.71 -5.58 -0.69
N ASP A 59 -12.76 -6.87 -0.38
CA ASP A 59 -11.98 -7.43 0.72
C ASP A 59 -10.51 -7.52 0.27
N LEU A 60 -9.64 -6.75 0.91
CA LEU A 60 -8.22 -6.68 0.55
C LEU A 60 -7.46 -7.97 0.86
N ARG A 61 -8.05 -8.87 1.64
CA ARG A 61 -7.46 -10.18 1.90
C ARG A 61 -7.69 -11.15 0.75
N ASP A 62 -8.64 -10.85 -0.12
CA ASP A 62 -8.87 -11.59 -1.34
C ASP A 62 -8.05 -10.95 -2.46
N ILE A 63 -6.79 -11.35 -2.56
CA ILE A 63 -5.81 -10.74 -3.46
C ILE A 63 -6.29 -10.76 -4.92
N ASP A 64 -6.97 -11.81 -5.33
CA ASP A 64 -7.42 -11.94 -6.72
C ASP A 64 -8.48 -10.91 -7.09
N SER A 65 -9.25 -10.45 -6.10
CA SER A 65 -10.29 -9.45 -6.32
C SER A 65 -9.76 -8.02 -6.23
N VAL A 66 -8.57 -7.82 -5.65
CA VAL A 66 -7.99 -6.49 -5.45
C VAL A 66 -7.54 -5.90 -6.77
N LYS A 67 -7.94 -4.65 -7.01
CA LYS A 67 -7.51 -3.90 -8.20
C LYS A 67 -6.19 -3.21 -7.94
N ALA A 68 -5.25 -3.33 -8.87
CA ALA A 68 -3.94 -2.71 -8.74
C ALA A 68 -3.99 -1.24 -9.15
N VAL A 69 -3.22 -0.42 -8.43
CA VAL A 69 -2.93 0.97 -8.79
C VAL A 69 -1.57 0.99 -9.49
N ARG A 70 -1.47 1.67 -10.60
CA ARG A 70 -0.23 1.80 -11.37
C ARG A 70 0.18 3.24 -11.53
#